data_a131faec5ca56dcbb3423c467429c404
#
_entry.id   a131faec5ca56dcbb3423c467429c404
#
_cell.length_a   1.000
_cell.length_b   1.000
_cell.length_c   1.000
_cell.angle_alpha   90.00
_cell.angle_beta   90.00
_cell.angle_gamma   90.00
#
_symmetry.space_group_name_H-M   'P 1'
#
loop_
_entity.id
_entity.type
_entity.pdbx_description
1 polymer ?
#
loop_
_entity_poly.entity_id
_entity_poly.type
_entity_poly.pdbx_seq_one_letter_code
_entity_poly.pdbx_strand_id
1 'polypeptide(L)'
;MLLALGMLFGFLVFLWLVFFKFKWLKFSVAWALVSAFFIVHVLLIFLIGLRFMTPASNNAKVVQHTIQLLPRLTEPTLVTAVLVGPDQPVKKGQPLFQFDRRPYEYKVQQLEAQLAQAKQNVHILKADIDVASQKLAKAQSETVFAKYQQNLASSLAAKGAGPEEDAQRWDAQFKVNEAAVKETAAELDRAKLRYESEIHGVNTSVAEAEAELAQARYYLDNTTLVAPEDGRIVNLQVRPGMVAGDYRVGAIASFICDDGRYLLAAYFQEVLKYMTNGQPVEVALELYPGQIFRGKVQSIWKASGEGQYLPSGTLPVFHPEPPKLPQGCFAVAIVFDDPDQSKFPIGAQGVAAVYTKGMHGPWAALRRISIRITSWMNWLYPMPF
;
A
#
# COMPACT_ATOMS: atom_id res chain seq x y z
N MET A 1 10.88 -39.96 1.64
CA MET A 1 11.53 -41.12 0.99
C MET A 1 12.31 -41.97 2.01
N LEU A 2 13.30 -41.45 2.72
CA LEU A 2 14.13 -42.20 3.69
C LEU A 2 13.35 -42.91 4.80
N LEU A 3 12.28 -42.29 5.33
CA LEU A 3 11.46 -42.88 6.40
C LEU A 3 10.66 -44.08 5.87
N ALA A 4 10.16 -44.04 4.65
CA ALA A 4 9.51 -45.18 4.00
C ALA A 4 10.49 -46.34 3.74
N LEU A 5 11.72 -46.03 3.32
CA LEU A 5 12.81 -46.98 3.17
C LEU A 5 13.18 -47.65 4.54
N GLY A 6 13.28 -46.84 5.59
CA GLY A 6 13.54 -47.36 6.95
C GLY A 6 12.44 -48.27 7.45
N MET A 7 11.16 -47.95 7.23
CA MET A 7 10.03 -48.83 7.56
C MET A 7 10.05 -50.12 6.76
N LEU A 8 10.32 -50.02 5.45
CA LEU A 8 10.45 -51.21 4.61
C LEU A 8 11.57 -52.14 5.09
N PHE A 9 12.74 -51.54 5.36
CA PHE A 9 13.88 -52.30 5.89
C PHE A 9 13.58 -52.96 7.24
N GLY A 10 12.98 -52.19 8.19
CA GLY A 10 12.55 -52.73 9.48
C GLY A 10 11.55 -53.91 9.34
N PHE A 11 10.60 -53.78 8.40
CA PHE A 11 9.66 -54.85 8.12
C PHE A 11 10.34 -56.07 7.49
N LEU A 12 11.26 -55.89 6.57
CA LEU A 12 12.05 -57.00 5.99
C LEU A 12 12.87 -57.73 7.06
N VAL A 13 13.49 -57.00 7.99
CA VAL A 13 14.18 -57.57 9.14
C VAL A 13 13.22 -58.35 10.03
N PHE A 14 12.03 -57.78 10.30
CA PHE A 14 10.98 -58.49 11.06
C PHE A 14 10.56 -59.80 10.37
N LEU A 15 10.30 -59.79 9.06
CA LEU A 15 9.98 -60.99 8.30
C LEU A 15 11.11 -62.02 8.36
N TRP A 16 12.36 -61.59 8.24
CA TRP A 16 13.51 -62.46 8.38
C TRP A 16 13.58 -63.11 9.77
N LEU A 17 13.33 -62.38 10.83
CA LEU A 17 13.26 -62.89 12.19
C LEU A 17 12.15 -63.94 12.34
N VAL A 18 10.93 -63.67 11.83
CA VAL A 18 9.77 -64.58 11.96
C VAL A 18 9.94 -65.87 11.18
N PHE A 19 10.42 -65.77 9.94
CA PHE A 19 10.47 -66.97 9.05
C PHE A 19 11.78 -67.76 9.17
N PHE A 20 12.91 -67.07 9.40
CA PHE A 20 14.21 -67.71 9.32
C PHE A 20 14.89 -67.89 10.68
N LYS A 21 14.85 -66.89 11.59
CA LYS A 21 15.52 -66.97 12.89
C LYS A 21 14.66 -67.69 13.92
N PHE A 22 13.44 -67.26 14.15
CA PHE A 22 12.57 -67.87 15.15
C PHE A 22 11.74 -69.04 14.59
N LYS A 23 11.61 -69.14 13.26
CA LYS A 23 10.87 -70.21 12.55
C LYS A 23 9.43 -70.41 13.06
N TRP A 24 8.78 -69.29 13.50
CA TRP A 24 7.41 -69.31 14.00
C TRP A 24 6.40 -69.73 12.92
N LEU A 25 6.70 -69.39 11.68
CA LEU A 25 5.89 -69.72 10.52
C LEU A 25 6.76 -70.35 9.42
N LYS A 26 6.23 -71.36 8.75
CA LYS A 26 6.92 -71.94 7.55
C LYS A 26 6.79 -70.97 6.41
N PHE A 27 7.88 -70.64 5.76
CA PHE A 27 7.87 -69.80 4.56
C PHE A 27 7.11 -70.49 3.44
N SER A 28 6.06 -69.87 2.95
CA SER A 28 5.29 -70.29 1.78
C SER A 28 4.96 -69.11 0.88
N VAL A 29 4.69 -69.36 -0.39
CA VAL A 29 4.33 -68.30 -1.34
C VAL A 29 3.08 -67.51 -0.88
N ALA A 30 2.10 -68.21 -0.26
CA ALA A 30 0.94 -67.55 0.32
C ALA A 30 1.30 -66.56 1.44
N TRP A 31 2.18 -66.91 2.35
CA TRP A 31 2.64 -66.00 3.42
C TRP A 31 3.48 -64.85 2.87
N ALA A 32 4.25 -65.05 1.82
CA ALA A 32 4.98 -63.97 1.16
C ALA A 32 4.02 -62.95 0.53
N LEU A 33 2.96 -63.40 -0.14
CA LEU A 33 1.92 -62.52 -0.72
C LEU A 33 1.17 -61.74 0.36
N VAL A 34 0.74 -62.43 1.46
CA VAL A 34 0.08 -61.77 2.60
C VAL A 34 0.97 -60.70 3.24
N SER A 35 2.25 -61.01 3.43
CA SER A 35 3.21 -60.09 4.02
C SER A 35 3.46 -58.87 3.12
N ALA A 36 3.57 -59.08 1.79
CA ALA A 36 3.72 -58.01 0.84
C ALA A 36 2.46 -57.09 0.80
N PHE A 37 1.27 -57.70 0.79
CA PHE A 37 0.02 -56.98 0.86
C PHE A 37 -0.07 -56.14 2.15
N PHE A 38 0.27 -56.73 3.30
CA PHE A 38 0.22 -56.05 4.60
C PHE A 38 1.16 -54.85 4.66
N ILE A 39 2.43 -55.00 4.22
CA ILE A 39 3.38 -53.89 4.28
C ILE A 39 2.95 -52.74 3.35
N VAL A 40 2.41 -53.02 2.16
CA VAL A 40 1.92 -52.00 1.25
C VAL A 40 0.79 -51.17 1.91
N HIS A 41 -0.17 -51.86 2.57
CA HIS A 41 -1.27 -51.15 3.25
C HIS A 41 -0.82 -50.39 4.48
N VAL A 42 0.04 -50.96 5.30
CA VAL A 42 0.62 -50.25 6.47
C VAL A 42 1.39 -49.00 5.98
N LEU A 43 2.24 -49.13 4.99
CA LEU A 43 3.02 -48.02 4.45
C LEU A 43 2.10 -46.93 3.89
N LEU A 44 1.03 -47.33 3.18
CA LEU A 44 0.05 -46.37 2.62
C LEU A 44 -0.68 -45.63 3.75
N ILE A 45 -1.15 -46.29 4.80
CA ILE A 45 -1.78 -45.68 5.97
C ILE A 45 -0.82 -44.67 6.63
N PHE A 46 0.45 -45.08 6.81
CA PHE A 46 1.45 -44.20 7.40
C PHE A 46 1.74 -42.98 6.54
N LEU A 47 1.88 -43.12 5.23
CA LEU A 47 2.10 -42.01 4.31
C LEU A 47 0.92 -41.03 4.28
N ILE A 48 -0.31 -41.55 4.23
CA ILE A 48 -1.53 -40.73 4.29
C ILE A 48 -1.58 -39.99 5.64
N GLY A 49 -1.35 -40.70 6.75
CA GLY A 49 -1.33 -40.08 8.07
C GLY A 49 -0.29 -38.98 8.21
N LEU A 50 0.93 -39.20 7.75
CA LEU A 50 1.97 -38.16 7.72
C LEU A 50 1.58 -36.94 6.86
N ARG A 51 0.89 -37.16 5.75
CA ARG A 51 0.46 -36.08 4.85
C ARG A 51 -0.61 -35.18 5.49
N PHE A 52 -1.62 -35.77 6.14
CA PHE A 52 -2.78 -35.02 6.64
C PHE A 52 -2.69 -34.66 8.13
N MET A 53 -2.07 -35.50 8.97
CA MET A 53 -1.94 -35.23 10.42
C MET A 53 -0.74 -34.35 10.76
N THR A 54 0.31 -34.42 9.96
CA THR A 54 1.54 -33.66 10.17
C THR A 54 2.11 -33.19 8.84
N PRO A 55 1.37 -32.31 8.12
CA PRO A 55 1.85 -31.79 6.84
C PRO A 55 3.19 -31.07 7.00
N ALA A 56 4.06 -31.27 6.02
CA ALA A 56 5.35 -30.60 5.98
C ALA A 56 5.54 -29.94 4.61
N SER A 57 6.19 -28.81 4.62
CA SER A 57 6.61 -28.07 3.45
C SER A 57 8.13 -28.03 3.36
N ASN A 58 8.66 -28.33 2.19
CA ASN A 58 10.09 -28.17 1.90
C ASN A 58 10.37 -26.78 1.27
N ASN A 59 9.32 -26.01 0.97
CA ASN A 59 9.43 -24.66 0.45
C ASN A 59 9.00 -23.68 1.55
N ALA A 60 9.92 -23.44 2.47
CA ALA A 60 9.74 -22.49 3.55
C ALA A 60 10.90 -21.49 3.53
N LYS A 61 10.58 -20.19 3.58
CA LYS A 61 11.56 -19.10 3.52
C LYS A 61 11.29 -18.09 4.62
N VAL A 62 12.36 -17.62 5.23
CA VAL A 62 12.29 -16.48 6.15
C VAL A 62 12.06 -15.21 5.35
N VAL A 63 11.02 -14.47 5.72
CA VAL A 63 10.64 -13.20 5.07
C VAL A 63 10.45 -12.11 6.12
N GLN A 64 10.57 -10.87 5.66
CA GLN A 64 10.35 -9.67 6.46
C GLN A 64 9.80 -8.59 5.53
N HIS A 65 8.97 -7.69 6.05
CA HIS A 65 8.43 -6.61 5.23
C HIS A 65 9.53 -5.71 4.70
N THR A 66 9.46 -5.45 3.41
CA THR A 66 10.41 -4.60 2.70
C THR A 66 9.67 -3.52 1.95
N ILE A 67 10.06 -2.27 2.13
CA ILE A 67 9.51 -1.10 1.46
C ILE A 67 10.53 -0.61 0.43
N GLN A 68 10.07 -0.36 -0.78
CA GLN A 68 10.88 0.31 -1.79
C GLN A 68 10.80 1.81 -1.57
N LEU A 69 11.94 2.46 -1.34
CA LEU A 69 12.01 3.90 -1.14
C LEU A 69 12.06 4.60 -2.50
N LEU A 70 11.00 5.38 -2.77
CA LEU A 70 10.91 6.22 -3.97
C LEU A 70 10.76 7.69 -3.55
N PRO A 71 11.51 8.62 -4.18
CA PRO A 71 11.31 10.03 -3.95
C PRO A 71 9.94 10.47 -4.47
N ARG A 72 9.21 11.26 -3.70
CA ARG A 72 7.90 11.83 -4.07
C ARG A 72 8.07 13.24 -4.61
N LEU A 73 8.86 13.37 -5.68
CA LEU A 73 9.17 14.64 -6.33
C LEU A 73 8.52 14.72 -7.70
N THR A 74 8.21 15.94 -8.17
CA THR A 74 7.55 16.14 -9.46
C THR A 74 8.48 15.96 -10.65
N GLU A 75 9.77 16.19 -10.43
CA GLU A 75 10.79 16.15 -11.47
C GLU A 75 12.02 15.38 -11.01
N PRO A 76 12.79 14.79 -11.93
CA PRO A 76 14.09 14.19 -11.61
C PRO A 76 14.97 15.21 -10.90
N THR A 77 15.42 14.88 -9.69
CA THR A 77 16.11 15.83 -8.82
C THR A 77 17.45 15.27 -8.36
N LEU A 78 18.46 16.14 -8.28
CA LEU A 78 19.80 15.78 -7.86
C LEU A 78 19.82 15.34 -6.40
N VAL A 79 20.46 14.21 -6.11
CA VAL A 79 20.75 13.78 -4.74
C VAL A 79 21.94 14.57 -4.21
N THR A 80 21.73 15.37 -3.18
CA THR A 80 22.75 16.21 -2.58
C THR A 80 23.52 15.49 -1.48
N ALA A 81 22.82 14.69 -0.66
CA ALA A 81 23.45 13.93 0.41
C ALA A 81 22.74 12.60 0.66
N VAL A 82 23.52 11.62 1.07
CA VAL A 82 23.06 10.34 1.62
C VAL A 82 23.49 10.31 3.08
N LEU A 83 22.52 10.32 4.00
CA LEU A 83 22.75 10.54 5.45
C LEU A 83 22.94 9.24 6.23
N VAL A 84 22.76 8.09 5.57
CA VAL A 84 22.80 6.77 6.20
C VAL A 84 23.64 5.80 5.39
N GLY A 85 24.35 4.92 6.10
CA GLY A 85 25.09 3.81 5.48
C GLY A 85 24.21 2.59 5.20
N PRO A 86 24.73 1.65 4.37
CA PRO A 86 24.06 0.37 4.15
C PRO A 86 24.01 -0.44 5.46
N ASP A 87 22.90 -1.15 5.69
CA ASP A 87 22.62 -1.99 6.89
C ASP A 87 22.67 -1.26 8.24
N GLN A 88 22.65 0.07 8.22
CA GLN A 88 22.58 0.88 9.45
C GLN A 88 21.13 0.90 9.98
N PRO A 89 20.92 0.63 11.28
CA PRO A 89 19.60 0.78 11.89
C PRO A 89 19.20 2.26 11.96
N VAL A 90 17.97 2.55 11.61
CA VAL A 90 17.39 3.89 11.59
C VAL A 90 16.02 3.89 12.27
N LYS A 91 15.66 5.03 12.84
CA LYS A 91 14.38 5.25 13.51
C LYS A 91 13.38 5.91 12.57
N LYS A 92 12.10 5.67 12.80
CA LYS A 92 10.99 6.32 12.09
C LYS A 92 11.17 7.83 12.10
N GLY A 93 11.02 8.45 10.92
CA GLY A 93 11.20 9.89 10.75
C GLY A 93 12.65 10.39 10.65
N GLN A 94 13.65 9.50 10.79
CA GLN A 94 15.05 9.88 10.62
C GLN A 94 15.33 10.21 9.14
N PRO A 95 16.01 11.34 8.85
CA PRO A 95 16.40 11.70 7.48
C PRO A 95 17.35 10.67 6.88
N LEU A 96 17.05 10.22 5.66
CA LEU A 96 17.81 9.21 4.93
C LEU A 96 18.56 9.81 3.74
N PHE A 97 17.84 10.60 2.92
CA PHE A 97 18.36 11.21 1.69
C PHE A 97 17.95 12.67 1.64
N GLN A 98 18.83 13.50 1.09
CA GLN A 98 18.54 14.88 0.76
C GLN A 98 18.67 15.10 -0.75
N PHE A 99 17.69 15.80 -1.29
CA PHE A 99 17.62 16.22 -2.70
C PHE A 99 17.83 17.72 -2.81
N ASP A 100 18.12 18.21 -4.01
CA ASP A 100 18.27 19.64 -4.25
C ASP A 100 16.96 20.38 -3.98
N ARG A 101 16.98 21.23 -2.95
CA ARG A 101 15.82 22.00 -2.48
C ARG A 101 15.56 23.24 -3.28
N ARG A 102 16.59 23.80 -3.91
CA ARG A 102 16.55 25.14 -4.53
C ARG A 102 15.40 25.33 -5.53
N PRO A 103 15.14 24.40 -6.48
CA PRO A 103 14.03 24.57 -7.42
C PRO A 103 12.66 24.65 -6.70
N TYR A 104 12.48 23.86 -5.65
CA TYR A 104 11.25 23.80 -4.86
C TYR A 104 11.09 25.07 -3.97
N GLU A 105 12.17 25.58 -3.39
CA GLU A 105 12.18 26.84 -2.62
C GLU A 105 11.80 28.02 -3.52
N TYR A 106 12.35 28.09 -4.73
CA TYR A 106 11.97 29.15 -5.71
C TYR A 106 10.50 29.04 -6.08
N LYS A 107 9.97 27.84 -6.25
CA LYS A 107 8.55 27.64 -6.56
C LYS A 107 7.65 28.09 -5.40
N VAL A 108 8.03 27.79 -4.17
CA VAL A 108 7.31 28.28 -2.96
C VAL A 108 7.33 29.81 -2.90
N GLN A 109 8.48 30.45 -3.09
CA GLN A 109 8.59 31.91 -3.10
C GLN A 109 7.72 32.55 -4.20
N GLN A 110 7.71 31.97 -5.40
CA GLN A 110 6.84 32.42 -6.49
C GLN A 110 5.37 32.38 -6.09
N LEU A 111 4.92 31.26 -5.52
CA LEU A 111 3.53 31.07 -5.12
C LEU A 111 3.13 31.90 -3.89
N GLU A 112 4.05 32.17 -2.98
CA GLU A 112 3.83 33.12 -1.88
C GLU A 112 3.56 34.54 -2.41
N ALA A 113 4.30 34.97 -3.44
CA ALA A 113 4.05 36.26 -4.09
C ALA A 113 2.69 36.26 -4.81
N GLN A 114 2.31 35.17 -5.48
CA GLN A 114 0.99 35.04 -6.12
C GLN A 114 -0.15 35.05 -5.10
N LEU A 115 0.01 34.39 -3.97
CA LEU A 115 -0.97 34.44 -2.88
C LEU A 115 -1.14 35.86 -2.32
N ALA A 116 -0.03 36.58 -2.13
CA ALA A 116 -0.07 37.97 -1.70
C ALA A 116 -0.82 38.85 -2.72
N GLN A 117 -0.59 38.65 -4.02
CA GLN A 117 -1.32 39.34 -5.08
C GLN A 117 -2.81 39.00 -5.08
N ALA A 118 -3.18 37.70 -4.92
CA ALA A 118 -4.57 37.28 -4.85
C ALA A 118 -5.30 37.94 -3.66
N LYS A 119 -4.66 37.99 -2.48
CA LYS A 119 -5.19 38.70 -1.29
C LYS A 119 -5.39 40.18 -1.56
N GLN A 120 -4.43 40.84 -2.23
CA GLN A 120 -4.56 42.25 -2.60
C GLN A 120 -5.71 42.48 -3.59
N ASN A 121 -5.92 41.56 -4.53
CA ASN A 121 -7.04 41.63 -5.47
C ASN A 121 -8.40 41.59 -4.76
N VAL A 122 -8.56 40.86 -3.70
CA VAL A 122 -9.80 40.85 -2.87
C VAL A 122 -10.08 42.23 -2.28
N HIS A 123 -9.04 42.98 -1.84
CA HIS A 123 -9.21 44.36 -1.38
C HIS A 123 -9.63 45.28 -2.50
N ILE A 124 -9.13 45.08 -3.72
CA ILE A 124 -9.55 45.84 -4.91
C ILE A 124 -11.02 45.58 -5.25
N LEU A 125 -11.44 44.29 -5.24
CA LEU A 125 -12.84 43.92 -5.47
C LEU A 125 -13.79 44.56 -4.45
N LYS A 126 -13.36 44.69 -3.19
CA LYS A 126 -14.14 45.38 -2.17
C LYS A 126 -14.24 46.91 -2.47
N ALA A 127 -13.14 47.51 -2.88
CA ALA A 127 -13.14 48.93 -3.29
C ALA A 127 -14.04 49.19 -4.55
N ASP A 128 -14.08 48.25 -5.49
CA ASP A 128 -14.95 48.30 -6.66
C ASP A 128 -16.46 48.30 -6.25
N ILE A 129 -16.84 47.55 -5.22
CA ILE A 129 -18.20 47.59 -4.65
C ILE A 129 -18.49 48.98 -4.13
N ASP A 130 -17.58 49.59 -3.37
CA ASP A 130 -17.76 50.92 -2.81
C ASP A 130 -17.92 51.96 -3.92
N VAL A 131 -17.11 51.93 -4.98
CA VAL A 131 -17.23 52.80 -6.18
C VAL A 131 -18.59 52.61 -6.87
N ALA A 132 -18.99 51.33 -7.12
CA ALA A 132 -20.27 51.02 -7.75
C ALA A 132 -21.47 51.50 -6.91
N SER A 133 -21.38 51.38 -5.58
CA SER A 133 -22.40 51.87 -4.66
C SER A 133 -22.57 53.37 -4.68
N GLN A 134 -21.45 54.13 -4.78
CA GLN A 134 -21.48 55.59 -4.92
C GLN A 134 -22.05 56.03 -6.26
N LYS A 135 -21.75 55.35 -7.38
CA LYS A 135 -22.36 55.58 -8.66
C LYS A 135 -23.89 55.42 -8.63
N LEU A 136 -24.34 54.32 -7.99
CA LEU A 136 -25.78 54.08 -7.83
C LEU A 136 -26.44 55.19 -7.00
N ALA A 137 -25.85 55.61 -5.90
CA ALA A 137 -26.36 56.70 -5.06
C ALA A 137 -26.46 58.00 -5.84
N LYS A 138 -25.47 58.32 -6.66
CA LYS A 138 -25.50 59.49 -7.56
C LYS A 138 -26.66 59.38 -8.55
N ALA A 139 -26.81 58.28 -9.27
CA ALA A 139 -27.89 58.09 -10.26
C ALA A 139 -29.28 58.17 -9.61
N GLN A 140 -29.42 57.64 -8.39
CA GLN A 140 -30.68 57.77 -7.61
C GLN A 140 -30.97 59.22 -7.25
N SER A 141 -30.00 59.99 -6.82
CA SER A 141 -30.15 61.43 -6.52
C SER A 141 -30.60 62.24 -7.73
N GLU A 142 -29.98 61.98 -8.91
CA GLU A 142 -30.33 62.59 -10.17
C GLU A 142 -31.75 62.22 -10.62
N THR A 143 -32.17 60.99 -10.38
CA THR A 143 -33.53 60.53 -10.67
C THR A 143 -34.55 61.19 -9.76
N VAL A 144 -34.28 61.35 -8.47
CA VAL A 144 -35.17 62.07 -7.51
C VAL A 144 -35.34 63.52 -7.95
N PHE A 145 -34.28 64.21 -8.37
CA PHE A 145 -34.32 65.56 -8.88
C PHE A 145 -35.15 65.65 -10.20
N ALA A 146 -34.93 64.75 -11.17
CA ALA A 146 -35.67 64.69 -12.41
C ALA A 146 -37.18 64.43 -12.16
N LYS A 147 -37.54 63.59 -11.24
CA LYS A 147 -38.92 63.31 -10.82
C LYS A 147 -39.57 64.51 -10.20
N TYR A 148 -38.87 65.25 -9.37
CA TYR A 148 -39.39 66.53 -8.83
C TYR A 148 -39.70 67.52 -9.94
N GLN A 149 -38.81 67.72 -10.91
CA GLN A 149 -38.97 68.60 -12.04
C GLN A 149 -40.11 68.15 -12.97
N GLN A 150 -40.24 66.84 -13.24
CA GLN A 150 -41.34 66.25 -14.00
C GLN A 150 -42.67 66.56 -13.36
N ASN A 151 -42.79 66.33 -12.05
CA ASN A 151 -44.04 66.62 -11.30
C ASN A 151 -44.38 68.14 -11.31
N LEU A 152 -43.37 68.97 -11.17
CA LEU A 152 -43.56 70.44 -11.20
C LEU A 152 -44.02 70.87 -12.61
N ALA A 153 -43.30 70.49 -13.70
CA ALA A 153 -43.62 70.90 -15.07
C ALA A 153 -44.99 70.32 -15.48
N SER A 154 -45.33 69.11 -15.18
CA SER A 154 -46.65 68.53 -15.51
C SER A 154 -47.80 69.23 -14.75
N SER A 155 -47.58 69.61 -13.46
CA SER A 155 -48.58 70.34 -12.69
C SER A 155 -48.79 71.80 -13.26
N LEU A 156 -47.74 72.45 -13.72
CA LEU A 156 -47.84 73.77 -14.33
C LEU A 156 -48.51 73.74 -15.70
N ALA A 157 -48.17 72.75 -16.55
CA ALA A 157 -48.84 72.52 -17.85
C ALA A 157 -50.34 72.19 -17.64
N ALA A 158 -50.73 71.38 -16.72
CA ALA A 158 -52.10 71.01 -16.39
C ALA A 158 -52.94 72.24 -15.93
N LYS A 159 -52.30 73.28 -15.35
CA LYS A 159 -52.89 74.51 -14.92
C LYS A 159 -52.82 75.60 -15.97
N GLY A 160 -52.31 75.34 -17.17
CA GLY A 160 -52.10 76.33 -18.25
C GLY A 160 -51.05 77.41 -17.93
N ALA A 161 -50.19 77.17 -16.94
CA ALA A 161 -49.17 78.09 -16.42
C ALA A 161 -47.73 77.80 -16.90
N GLY A 162 -47.54 76.76 -17.77
CA GLY A 162 -46.26 76.36 -18.33
C GLY A 162 -46.37 75.63 -19.66
N PRO A 163 -45.27 75.58 -20.47
CA PRO A 163 -45.23 74.90 -21.78
C PRO A 163 -45.38 73.35 -21.62
N GLU A 164 -46.18 72.72 -22.49
CA GLU A 164 -46.37 71.30 -22.56
C GLU A 164 -45.05 70.59 -22.99
N GLU A 165 -44.22 71.25 -23.77
CA GLU A 165 -42.92 70.78 -24.21
C GLU A 165 -41.98 70.57 -23.04
N ASP A 166 -41.99 71.41 -22.03
CA ASP A 166 -41.16 71.23 -20.80
C ASP A 166 -41.62 70.01 -20.01
N ALA A 167 -42.92 69.72 -19.96
CA ALA A 167 -43.44 68.52 -19.31
C ALA A 167 -42.98 67.24 -20.03
N GLN A 168 -43.02 67.23 -21.36
CA GLN A 168 -42.56 66.12 -22.17
C GLN A 168 -41.01 65.92 -22.04
N ARG A 169 -40.26 67.01 -22.01
CA ARG A 169 -38.78 67.00 -21.87
C ARG A 169 -38.37 66.39 -20.49
N TRP A 170 -39.03 66.78 -19.39
CA TRP A 170 -38.73 66.26 -18.09
C TRP A 170 -39.21 64.81 -17.91
N ASP A 171 -40.30 64.38 -18.56
CA ASP A 171 -40.74 63.01 -18.63
C ASP A 171 -39.69 62.14 -19.33
N ALA A 172 -39.15 62.57 -20.46
CA ALA A 172 -38.09 61.87 -21.16
C ALA A 172 -36.82 61.79 -20.30
N GLN A 173 -36.40 62.89 -19.65
CA GLN A 173 -35.24 62.95 -18.76
C GLN A 173 -35.39 62.04 -17.56
N PHE A 174 -36.58 61.98 -16.95
CA PHE A 174 -36.87 61.05 -15.84
C PHE A 174 -36.69 59.60 -16.29
N LYS A 175 -37.22 59.20 -17.47
CA LYS A 175 -37.07 57.86 -18.01
C LYS A 175 -35.60 57.50 -18.30
N VAL A 176 -34.81 58.43 -18.79
CA VAL A 176 -33.37 58.23 -19.00
C VAL A 176 -32.65 58.02 -17.66
N ASN A 177 -32.96 58.83 -16.64
CA ASN A 177 -32.36 58.64 -15.30
C ASN A 177 -32.81 57.36 -14.62
N GLU A 178 -34.05 56.93 -14.81
CA GLU A 178 -34.55 55.65 -14.34
C GLU A 178 -33.78 54.45 -14.96
N ALA A 179 -33.51 54.56 -16.27
CA ALA A 179 -32.66 53.57 -16.96
C ALA A 179 -31.22 53.55 -16.41
N ALA A 180 -30.64 54.73 -16.14
CA ALA A 180 -29.30 54.84 -15.53
C ALA A 180 -29.22 54.25 -14.13
N VAL A 181 -30.31 54.36 -13.32
CA VAL A 181 -30.37 53.67 -12.00
C VAL A 181 -30.36 52.18 -12.17
N LYS A 182 -31.11 51.61 -13.12
CA LYS A 182 -31.11 50.17 -13.41
C LYS A 182 -29.74 49.69 -13.88
N GLU A 183 -29.06 50.43 -14.72
CA GLU A 183 -27.70 50.13 -15.19
C GLU A 183 -26.69 50.12 -14.05
N THR A 184 -26.66 51.16 -13.23
CA THR A 184 -25.71 51.27 -12.10
C THR A 184 -26.03 50.24 -11.00
N ALA A 185 -27.31 49.87 -10.81
CA ALA A 185 -27.68 48.77 -9.92
C ALA A 185 -27.12 47.44 -10.42
N ALA A 186 -27.22 47.13 -11.69
CA ALA A 186 -26.64 45.94 -12.29
C ALA A 186 -25.11 45.93 -12.22
N GLU A 187 -24.45 47.09 -12.35
CA GLU A 187 -22.99 47.21 -12.10
C GLU A 187 -22.62 46.87 -10.67
N LEU A 188 -23.38 47.36 -9.68
CA LEU A 188 -23.16 47.04 -8.26
C LEU A 188 -23.36 45.55 -7.99
N ASP A 189 -24.42 44.95 -8.50
CA ASP A 189 -24.68 43.50 -8.31
C ASP A 189 -23.54 42.65 -8.95
N ARG A 190 -23.07 43.09 -10.13
CA ARG A 190 -21.90 42.42 -10.76
C ARG A 190 -20.64 42.54 -9.92
N ALA A 191 -20.37 43.70 -9.32
CA ALA A 191 -19.22 43.87 -8.42
C ALA A 191 -19.34 42.99 -7.15
N LYS A 192 -20.56 42.91 -6.58
CA LYS A 192 -20.82 42.04 -5.43
C LYS A 192 -20.58 40.56 -5.77
N LEU A 193 -21.13 40.05 -6.88
CA LEU A 193 -20.96 38.69 -7.33
C LEU A 193 -19.49 38.29 -7.52
N ARG A 194 -18.66 39.19 -8.00
CA ARG A 194 -17.20 38.96 -8.10
C ARG A 194 -16.53 38.85 -6.74
N TYR A 195 -16.92 39.69 -5.78
CA TYR A 195 -16.36 39.68 -4.44
C TYR A 195 -16.86 38.45 -3.65
N GLU A 196 -18.15 38.09 -3.80
CA GLU A 196 -18.83 36.99 -3.09
C GLU A 196 -18.52 35.62 -3.70
N SER A 197 -17.67 35.54 -4.75
CA SER A 197 -17.21 34.25 -5.27
C SER A 197 -16.28 33.59 -4.24
N GLU A 198 -16.85 32.77 -3.37
CA GLU A 198 -16.16 32.16 -2.24
C GLU A 198 -16.29 30.64 -2.22
N ILE A 199 -15.25 29.98 -1.74
CA ILE A 199 -15.23 28.57 -1.38
C ILE A 199 -14.85 28.52 0.11
N HIS A 200 -15.72 27.92 0.93
CA HIS A 200 -15.52 27.84 2.39
C HIS A 200 -15.21 29.18 3.09
N GLY A 201 -15.83 30.28 2.62
CA GLY A 201 -15.61 31.61 3.21
C GLY A 201 -14.32 32.32 2.76
N VAL A 202 -13.65 31.78 1.78
CA VAL A 202 -12.43 32.38 1.18
C VAL A 202 -12.70 32.66 -0.30
N ASN A 203 -12.27 33.81 -0.78
CA ASN A 203 -12.39 34.14 -2.20
C ASN A 203 -11.70 33.09 -3.09
N THR A 204 -12.33 32.70 -4.19
CA THR A 204 -11.87 31.60 -5.06
C THR A 204 -10.42 31.75 -5.52
N SER A 205 -10.00 32.96 -5.87
CA SER A 205 -8.62 33.23 -6.32
C SER A 205 -7.59 33.06 -5.19
N VAL A 206 -7.98 33.37 -3.95
CA VAL A 206 -7.13 33.16 -2.78
C VAL A 206 -7.07 31.68 -2.44
N ALA A 207 -8.21 30.96 -2.47
CA ALA A 207 -8.25 29.54 -2.22
C ALA A 207 -7.42 28.74 -3.23
N GLU A 208 -7.44 29.12 -4.51
CA GLU A 208 -6.62 28.53 -5.55
C GLU A 208 -5.11 28.73 -5.26
N ALA A 209 -4.71 29.96 -4.99
CA ALA A 209 -3.30 30.27 -4.67
C ALA A 209 -2.82 29.59 -3.38
N GLU A 210 -3.68 29.44 -2.37
CA GLU A 210 -3.36 28.70 -1.14
C GLU A 210 -3.19 27.20 -1.41
N ALA A 211 -4.02 26.60 -2.26
CA ALA A 211 -3.91 25.20 -2.63
C ALA A 211 -2.61 24.92 -3.43
N GLU A 212 -2.26 25.78 -4.38
CA GLU A 212 -1.01 25.67 -5.14
C GLU A 212 0.22 25.82 -4.23
N LEU A 213 0.20 26.78 -3.31
CA LEU A 213 1.27 26.98 -2.34
C LEU A 213 1.42 25.79 -1.41
N ALA A 214 0.31 25.22 -0.93
CA ALA A 214 0.32 24.01 -0.09
C ALA A 214 0.94 22.83 -0.83
N GLN A 215 0.61 22.66 -2.11
CA GLN A 215 1.20 21.63 -2.97
C GLN A 215 2.72 21.83 -3.14
N ALA A 216 3.16 23.06 -3.39
CA ALA A 216 4.59 23.33 -3.55
C ALA A 216 5.38 23.10 -2.25
N ARG A 217 4.81 23.45 -1.10
CA ARG A 217 5.39 23.16 0.22
C ARG A 217 5.49 21.66 0.48
N TYR A 218 4.45 20.90 0.13
CA TYR A 218 4.50 19.43 0.20
C TYR A 218 5.68 18.85 -0.60
N TYR A 219 5.95 19.33 -1.81
CA TYR A 219 7.11 18.88 -2.58
C TYR A 219 8.44 19.34 -1.97
N LEU A 220 8.50 20.55 -1.44
CA LEU A 220 9.69 21.04 -0.73
C LEU A 220 10.01 20.17 0.49
N ASP A 221 9.01 19.79 1.28
CA ASP A 221 9.19 18.91 2.44
C ASP A 221 9.69 17.53 2.02
N ASN A 222 9.18 16.99 0.89
CA ASN A 222 9.59 15.71 0.33
C ASN A 222 11.00 15.73 -0.32
N THR A 223 11.69 16.87 -0.38
CA THR A 223 13.12 16.92 -0.75
C THR A 223 14.02 16.29 0.31
N THR A 224 13.50 16.01 1.49
CA THR A 224 14.16 15.20 2.52
C THR A 224 13.35 13.92 2.68
N LEU A 225 13.89 12.79 2.21
CA LEU A 225 13.25 11.49 2.39
C LEU A 225 13.61 10.96 3.77
N VAL A 226 12.57 10.63 4.55
CA VAL A 226 12.69 10.11 5.92
C VAL A 226 12.30 8.65 6.00
N ALA A 227 12.79 7.94 7.03
CA ALA A 227 12.42 6.56 7.31
C ALA A 227 10.91 6.44 7.61
N PRO A 228 10.18 5.56 6.91
CA PRO A 228 8.74 5.37 7.14
C PRO A 228 8.46 4.69 8.49
N GLU A 229 9.36 3.83 8.93
CA GLU A 229 9.28 3.05 10.18
C GLU A 229 10.67 2.81 10.76
N ASP A 230 10.75 2.13 11.90
CA ASP A 230 12.02 1.62 12.43
C ASP A 230 12.52 0.49 11.53
N GLY A 231 13.80 0.49 11.20
CA GLY A 231 14.34 -0.52 10.27
C GLY A 231 15.76 -0.22 9.82
N ARG A 232 16.12 -0.74 8.65
CA ARG A 232 17.44 -0.55 8.05
C ARG A 232 17.37 -0.46 6.53
N ILE A 233 18.32 0.26 5.95
CA ILE A 233 18.44 0.37 4.49
C ILE A 233 19.37 -0.75 3.98
N VAL A 234 18.89 -1.46 2.97
CA VAL A 234 19.67 -2.42 2.20
C VAL A 234 19.66 -2.03 0.73
N ASN A 235 20.62 -2.54 -0.03
CA ASN A 235 20.74 -2.27 -1.46
C ASN A 235 20.74 -0.76 -1.80
N LEU A 236 21.62 0.00 -1.11
CA LEU A 236 21.80 1.42 -1.33
C LEU A 236 22.56 1.67 -2.64
N GLN A 237 21.82 1.97 -3.71
CA GLN A 237 22.40 2.17 -5.05
C GLN A 237 22.70 3.65 -5.35
N VAL A 238 22.10 4.56 -4.62
CA VAL A 238 22.17 6.00 -4.85
C VAL A 238 23.40 6.62 -4.20
N ARG A 239 24.03 7.55 -4.93
CA ARG A 239 25.20 8.32 -4.49
C ARG A 239 24.91 9.82 -4.64
N PRO A 240 25.55 10.69 -3.83
CA PRO A 240 25.52 12.12 -4.07
C PRO A 240 25.98 12.46 -5.49
N GLY A 241 25.29 13.39 -6.16
CA GLY A 241 25.53 13.74 -7.57
C GLY A 241 24.71 12.95 -8.58
N MET A 242 23.98 11.89 -8.18
CA MET A 242 23.04 11.18 -9.05
C MET A 242 21.69 11.91 -9.11
N VAL A 243 20.98 11.73 -10.20
CA VAL A 243 19.59 12.21 -10.36
C VAL A 243 18.66 11.06 -10.02
N ALA A 244 17.72 11.31 -9.11
CA ALA A 244 16.70 10.37 -8.69
C ALA A 244 15.29 10.89 -9.06
N GLY A 245 14.32 9.96 -9.19
CA GLY A 245 12.95 10.31 -9.57
C GLY A 245 12.68 10.21 -11.08
N ASP A 246 13.63 9.75 -11.87
CA ASP A 246 13.37 9.36 -13.27
C ASP A 246 12.64 8.00 -13.29
N TYR A 247 11.68 7.85 -14.21
CA TYR A 247 10.96 6.59 -14.46
C TYR A 247 11.89 5.39 -14.76
N ARG A 248 13.13 5.65 -15.14
CA ARG A 248 14.14 4.62 -15.41
C ARG A 248 14.86 4.12 -14.16
N VAL A 249 14.91 4.93 -13.10
CA VAL A 249 15.50 4.56 -11.81
C VAL A 249 14.34 4.37 -10.85
N GLY A 250 13.92 3.14 -10.65
CA GLY A 250 12.83 2.77 -9.74
C GLY A 250 13.13 3.19 -8.28
N ALA A 251 13.08 2.25 -7.35
CA ALA A 251 13.45 2.53 -5.96
C ALA A 251 14.92 2.93 -5.83
N ILE A 252 15.20 3.96 -5.06
CA ILE A 252 16.57 4.43 -4.77
C ILE A 252 17.27 3.56 -3.72
N ALA A 253 16.49 2.88 -2.89
CA ALA A 253 16.96 1.90 -1.91
C ALA A 253 15.81 0.97 -1.50
N SER A 254 16.17 -0.19 -0.93
CA SER A 254 15.23 -1.08 -0.28
C SER A 254 15.34 -0.91 1.23
N PHE A 255 14.19 -0.78 1.90
CA PHE A 255 14.09 -0.58 3.34
C PHE A 255 13.45 -1.82 3.98
N ILE A 256 14.11 -2.42 4.95
CA ILE A 256 13.60 -3.55 5.73
C ILE A 256 13.05 -3.00 7.04
N CYS A 257 11.76 -3.24 7.30
CA CYS A 257 11.09 -2.83 8.55
C CYS A 257 11.46 -3.77 9.69
N ASP A 258 11.63 -3.24 10.90
CA ASP A 258 11.91 -4.04 12.11
C ASP A 258 10.62 -4.58 12.78
N ASP A 259 9.62 -4.95 11.97
CA ASP A 259 8.31 -5.47 12.41
C ASP A 259 8.31 -6.99 12.74
N GLY A 260 9.49 -7.58 12.77
CA GLY A 260 9.68 -9.01 13.05
C GLY A 260 9.75 -9.87 11.79
N ARG A 261 10.45 -10.98 11.94
CA ARG A 261 10.65 -11.99 10.87
C ARG A 261 9.69 -13.13 11.06
N TYR A 262 9.17 -13.63 9.96
CA TYR A 262 8.34 -14.81 9.96
C TYR A 262 8.74 -15.76 8.84
N LEU A 263 8.41 -17.03 8.99
CA LEU A 263 8.64 -18.03 7.98
C LEU A 263 7.39 -18.17 7.12
N LEU A 264 7.54 -17.99 5.82
CA LEU A 264 6.48 -18.25 4.86
C LEU A 264 6.69 -19.62 4.24
N ALA A 265 5.77 -20.55 4.48
CA ALA A 265 5.85 -21.92 4.00
C ALA A 265 4.67 -22.25 3.08
N ALA A 266 4.94 -22.92 1.96
CA ALA A 266 3.92 -23.31 0.99
C ALA A 266 3.37 -24.70 1.29
N TYR A 267 2.05 -24.82 1.44
CA TYR A 267 1.36 -26.09 1.68
C TYR A 267 0.32 -26.36 0.62
N PHE A 268 0.16 -27.65 0.27
CA PHE A 268 -0.85 -28.04 -0.70
C PHE A 268 -2.28 -27.84 -0.17
N GLN A 269 -3.20 -27.50 -1.08
CA GLN A 269 -4.59 -27.15 -0.76
C GLN A 269 -5.33 -28.21 0.05
N GLU A 270 -5.07 -29.49 -0.17
CA GLU A 270 -5.79 -30.59 0.48
C GLU A 270 -5.52 -30.70 1.99
N VAL A 271 -4.39 -30.12 2.48
CA VAL A 271 -4.05 -30.15 3.90
C VAL A 271 -4.52 -28.91 4.67
N LEU A 272 -4.86 -27.82 3.95
CA LEU A 272 -5.23 -26.54 4.58
C LEU A 272 -6.46 -26.64 5.48
N LYS A 273 -7.44 -27.49 5.13
CA LYS A 273 -8.64 -27.69 5.94
C LYS A 273 -8.37 -28.24 7.35
N TYR A 274 -7.20 -28.81 7.57
CA TYR A 274 -6.78 -29.33 8.87
C TYR A 274 -5.88 -28.38 9.65
N MET A 275 -5.47 -27.28 9.01
CA MET A 275 -4.60 -26.27 9.60
C MET A 275 -5.43 -25.16 10.23
N THR A 276 -5.00 -24.71 11.40
CA THR A 276 -5.59 -23.58 12.12
C THR A 276 -4.50 -22.71 12.73
N ASN A 277 -4.82 -21.45 12.97
CA ASN A 277 -3.90 -20.54 13.65
C ASN A 277 -3.58 -21.05 15.05
N GLY A 278 -2.35 -20.83 15.52
CA GLY A 278 -1.86 -21.25 16.82
C GLY A 278 -1.33 -22.69 16.88
N GLN A 279 -1.47 -23.50 15.82
CA GLN A 279 -0.89 -24.85 15.78
C GLN A 279 0.64 -24.82 15.89
N PRO A 280 1.23 -25.76 16.66
CA PRO A 280 2.67 -25.84 16.83
C PRO A 280 3.35 -26.30 15.53
N VAL A 281 4.52 -25.71 15.28
CA VAL A 281 5.35 -25.99 14.11
C VAL A 281 6.78 -26.28 14.55
N GLU A 282 7.40 -27.28 13.94
CA GLU A 282 8.86 -27.46 13.98
C GLU A 282 9.46 -27.04 12.63
N VAL A 283 10.56 -26.31 12.70
CA VAL A 283 11.26 -25.77 11.54
C VAL A 283 12.71 -26.22 11.57
N ALA A 284 13.18 -26.77 10.46
CA ALA A 284 14.58 -27.09 10.20
C ALA A 284 15.10 -26.13 9.12
N LEU A 285 15.92 -25.17 9.52
CA LEU A 285 16.58 -24.27 8.56
C LEU A 285 17.88 -24.89 8.05
N GLU A 286 18.15 -24.71 6.77
CA GLU A 286 19.39 -25.20 6.13
C GLU A 286 20.62 -24.54 6.73
N LEU A 287 20.49 -23.28 7.16
CA LEU A 287 21.54 -22.50 7.80
C LEU A 287 22.04 -23.14 9.11
N TYR A 288 21.17 -23.87 9.81
CA TYR A 288 21.48 -24.48 11.12
C TYR A 288 21.30 -26.00 11.09
N PRO A 289 22.22 -26.76 10.45
CA PRO A 289 22.13 -28.21 10.39
C PRO A 289 22.09 -28.84 11.80
N GLY A 290 21.21 -29.80 11.99
CA GLY A 290 21.01 -30.48 13.27
C GLY A 290 20.16 -29.73 14.29
N GLN A 291 19.82 -28.45 14.06
CA GLN A 291 18.99 -27.67 14.96
C GLN A 291 17.53 -27.64 14.49
N ILE A 292 16.61 -27.62 15.46
CA ILE A 292 15.17 -27.52 15.22
C ILE A 292 14.63 -26.31 15.98
N PHE A 293 14.02 -25.40 15.26
CA PHE A 293 13.34 -24.25 15.83
C PHE A 293 11.85 -24.55 15.99
N ARG A 294 11.25 -23.95 17.02
CA ARG A 294 9.81 -24.04 17.26
C ARG A 294 9.13 -22.75 16.86
N GLY A 295 7.88 -22.88 16.46
CA GLY A 295 7.05 -21.75 16.12
C GLY A 295 5.58 -22.13 16.11
N LYS A 296 4.74 -21.18 15.74
CA LYS A 296 3.28 -21.34 15.65
C LYS A 296 2.77 -20.80 14.33
N VAL A 297 1.72 -21.42 13.82
CA VAL A 297 0.97 -20.89 12.67
C VAL A 297 0.35 -19.55 13.08
N GLN A 298 0.75 -18.47 12.44
CA GLN A 298 0.20 -17.14 12.65
C GLN A 298 -1.04 -16.93 11.79
N SER A 299 -0.92 -17.17 10.49
CA SER A 299 -2.00 -16.99 9.55
C SER A 299 -1.88 -17.93 8.35
N ILE A 300 -3.01 -18.27 7.78
CA ILE A 300 -3.12 -19.09 6.57
C ILE A 300 -3.69 -18.19 5.49
N TRP A 301 -2.92 -17.96 4.42
CA TRP A 301 -3.36 -17.15 3.30
C TRP A 301 -4.28 -17.97 2.41
N LYS A 302 -5.55 -17.56 2.34
CA LYS A 302 -6.58 -18.25 1.56
C LYS A 302 -6.66 -17.79 0.10
N ALA A 303 -5.69 -17.01 -0.34
CA ALA A 303 -5.58 -16.52 -1.71
C ALA A 303 -4.23 -16.90 -2.30
N SER A 304 -4.24 -17.32 -3.57
CA SER A 304 -3.05 -17.59 -4.38
C SER A 304 -3.08 -16.71 -5.62
N GLY A 305 -1.91 -16.32 -6.13
CA GLY A 305 -1.80 -15.56 -7.37
C GLY A 305 -2.42 -16.25 -8.59
N GLU A 306 -2.50 -17.57 -8.56
CA GLU A 306 -3.17 -18.38 -9.61
C GLU A 306 -4.70 -18.14 -9.67
N GLY A 307 -5.30 -17.68 -8.55
CA GLY A 307 -6.73 -17.34 -8.46
C GLY A 307 -7.04 -15.89 -8.79
N GLN A 308 -6.08 -15.09 -9.22
CA GLN A 308 -6.31 -13.70 -9.58
C GLN A 308 -6.94 -13.60 -10.97
N TYR A 309 -8.13 -13.02 -11.03
CA TYR A 309 -8.78 -12.63 -12.27
C TYR A 309 -8.50 -11.15 -12.55
N LEU A 310 -7.38 -10.88 -13.24
CA LEU A 310 -7.00 -9.52 -13.59
C LEU A 310 -7.78 -9.06 -14.83
N PRO A 311 -8.32 -7.83 -14.85
CA PRO A 311 -8.98 -7.29 -16.04
C PRO A 311 -7.94 -7.04 -17.14
N SER A 312 -7.82 -8.00 -18.06
CA SER A 312 -6.87 -7.93 -19.18
C SER A 312 -7.50 -7.48 -20.49
N GLY A 313 -8.83 -7.29 -20.53
CA GLY A 313 -9.58 -6.99 -21.76
C GLY A 313 -9.72 -8.18 -22.71
N THR A 314 -9.15 -9.34 -22.38
CA THR A 314 -9.24 -10.59 -23.15
C THR A 314 -9.97 -11.66 -22.33
N LEU A 315 -10.56 -12.64 -23.01
CA LEU A 315 -11.13 -13.81 -22.33
C LEU A 315 -10.01 -14.61 -21.65
N PRO A 316 -10.26 -15.15 -20.45
CA PRO A 316 -9.27 -15.95 -19.75
C PRO A 316 -8.94 -17.20 -20.56
N VAL A 317 -7.67 -17.39 -20.82
CA VAL A 317 -7.14 -18.59 -21.50
C VAL A 317 -6.44 -19.43 -20.43
N PHE A 318 -6.94 -20.62 -20.19
CA PHE A 318 -6.31 -21.60 -19.32
C PHE A 318 -5.17 -22.29 -20.09
N HIS A 319 -4.04 -21.61 -20.21
CA HIS A 319 -2.81 -22.22 -20.68
C HIS A 319 -2.00 -22.66 -19.47
N PRO A 320 -1.53 -23.89 -19.42
CA PRO A 320 -0.57 -24.31 -18.44
C PRO A 320 0.77 -23.65 -18.75
N GLU A 321 0.99 -22.42 -18.25
CA GLU A 321 2.36 -21.94 -18.13
C GLU A 321 3.10 -22.89 -17.17
N PRO A 322 4.37 -23.24 -17.43
CA PRO A 322 5.13 -24.06 -16.51
C PRO A 322 5.15 -23.33 -15.15
N PRO A 323 4.60 -23.91 -14.08
CA PRO A 323 4.41 -23.21 -12.83
C PRO A 323 5.76 -22.89 -12.19
N LYS A 324 5.98 -21.65 -11.82
CA LYS A 324 7.11 -21.23 -10.97
C LYS A 324 6.99 -21.79 -9.54
N LEU A 325 5.80 -22.24 -9.15
CA LEU A 325 5.48 -22.91 -7.87
C LEU A 325 4.59 -24.12 -8.18
N PRO A 326 4.61 -25.18 -7.34
CA PRO A 326 3.68 -26.29 -7.48
C PRO A 326 2.24 -25.77 -7.43
N GLN A 327 1.44 -26.14 -8.43
CA GLN A 327 0.03 -25.74 -8.51
C GLN A 327 -0.74 -26.15 -7.26
N GLY A 328 -1.68 -25.32 -6.82
CA GLY A 328 -2.52 -25.61 -5.66
C GLY A 328 -1.82 -25.46 -4.31
N CYS A 329 -0.72 -24.70 -4.24
CA CYS A 329 -0.07 -24.35 -2.98
C CYS A 329 -0.53 -23.01 -2.43
N PHE A 330 -0.68 -22.96 -1.13
CA PHE A 330 -1.05 -21.76 -0.37
C PHE A 330 0.01 -21.44 0.67
N ALA A 331 0.22 -20.15 0.91
CA ALA A 331 1.20 -19.68 1.87
C ALA A 331 0.64 -19.73 3.30
N VAL A 332 1.46 -20.18 4.21
CA VAL A 332 1.20 -20.18 5.66
C VAL A 332 2.32 -19.43 6.34
N ALA A 333 1.96 -18.37 7.08
CA ALA A 333 2.90 -17.58 7.86
C ALA A 333 3.07 -18.24 9.25
N ILE A 334 4.33 -18.43 9.64
CA ILE A 334 4.74 -19.08 10.88
C ILE A 334 5.65 -18.12 11.64
N VAL A 335 5.34 -17.87 12.90
CA VAL A 335 6.17 -17.06 13.80
C VAL A 335 7.01 -17.98 14.64
N PHE A 336 8.30 -17.64 14.78
CA PHE A 336 9.22 -18.37 15.66
C PHE A 336 8.96 -18.04 17.13
N ASP A 337 9.06 -19.04 18.01
CA ASP A 337 9.00 -18.85 19.46
C ASP A 337 10.31 -18.28 20.02
N ASP A 338 11.40 -18.25 19.25
CA ASP A 338 12.69 -17.71 19.66
C ASP A 338 12.64 -16.17 19.66
N PRO A 339 12.97 -15.52 20.78
CA PRO A 339 12.95 -14.05 20.87
C PRO A 339 14.06 -13.39 20.03
N ASP A 340 15.16 -14.12 19.75
CA ASP A 340 16.28 -13.60 18.98
C ASP A 340 16.05 -13.76 17.48
N GLN A 341 15.38 -12.77 16.90
CA GLN A 341 15.06 -12.72 15.46
C GLN A 341 16.30 -12.58 14.57
N SER A 342 17.45 -12.15 15.12
CA SER A 342 18.69 -11.96 14.35
C SER A 342 19.25 -13.26 13.79
N LYS A 343 18.95 -14.39 14.45
CA LYS A 343 19.32 -15.74 14.01
C LYS A 343 18.69 -16.15 12.68
N PHE A 344 17.64 -15.47 12.23
CA PHE A 344 16.88 -15.87 11.03
C PHE A 344 17.14 -14.89 9.88
N PRO A 345 18.20 -15.03 9.10
CA PRO A 345 18.46 -14.15 7.95
C PRO A 345 17.32 -14.22 6.94
N ILE A 346 16.95 -13.06 6.39
CA ILE A 346 15.93 -12.96 5.35
C ILE A 346 16.39 -13.78 4.14
N GLY A 347 15.49 -14.60 3.60
CA GLY A 347 15.80 -15.50 2.50
C GLY A 347 16.33 -16.87 2.92
N ALA A 348 16.63 -17.10 4.23
CA ALA A 348 16.99 -18.43 4.71
C ALA A 348 15.87 -19.44 4.41
N GLN A 349 16.27 -20.59 3.88
CA GLN A 349 15.36 -21.65 3.46
C GLN A 349 15.35 -22.80 4.46
N GLY A 350 14.29 -23.62 4.38
CA GLY A 350 14.19 -24.79 5.23
C GLY A 350 12.90 -25.57 5.05
N VAL A 351 12.69 -26.50 5.99
CA VAL A 351 11.52 -27.37 6.06
C VAL A 351 10.69 -26.99 7.26
N ALA A 352 9.37 -26.87 7.09
CA ALA A 352 8.43 -26.57 8.16
C ALA A 352 7.39 -27.70 8.28
N ALA A 353 7.20 -28.25 9.47
CA ALA A 353 6.21 -29.29 9.77
C ALA A 353 5.18 -28.77 10.77
N VAL A 354 3.91 -28.76 10.38
CA VAL A 354 2.79 -28.35 11.24
C VAL A 354 2.15 -29.57 11.88
N TYR A 355 1.84 -29.49 13.16
CA TYR A 355 1.19 -30.56 13.92
C TYR A 355 -0.30 -30.25 14.13
N THR A 356 -1.15 -30.72 13.22
CA THR A 356 -2.58 -30.33 13.17
C THR A 356 -3.40 -30.81 14.37
N LYS A 357 -3.01 -31.92 15.00
CA LYS A 357 -3.64 -32.49 16.23
C LYS A 357 -2.74 -32.39 17.47
N GLY A 358 -1.83 -31.42 17.47
CA GLY A 358 -0.83 -31.29 18.54
C GLY A 358 0.37 -32.21 18.37
N MET A 359 1.31 -32.11 19.32
CA MET A 359 2.61 -32.77 19.22
C MET A 359 2.62 -34.21 19.76
N HIS A 360 1.48 -34.80 20.02
CA HIS A 360 1.34 -36.14 20.56
C HIS A 360 0.79 -37.12 19.53
N GLY A 361 1.18 -38.40 19.67
CA GLY A 361 0.71 -39.47 18.79
C GLY A 361 1.77 -40.01 17.82
N PRO A 362 1.49 -41.17 17.18
CA PRO A 362 2.47 -41.86 16.33
C PRO A 362 2.93 -41.04 15.13
N TRP A 363 2.01 -40.32 14.50
CA TRP A 363 2.31 -39.46 13.34
C TRP A 363 3.23 -38.32 13.70
N ALA A 364 3.01 -37.68 14.88
CA ALA A 364 3.87 -36.61 15.36
C ALA A 364 5.28 -37.12 15.70
N ALA A 365 5.40 -38.30 16.32
CA ALA A 365 6.69 -38.93 16.59
C ALA A 365 7.47 -39.20 15.30
N LEU A 366 6.81 -39.79 14.31
CA LEU A 366 7.42 -40.03 12.98
C LEU A 366 7.84 -38.77 12.27
N ARG A 367 7.02 -37.73 12.31
CA ARG A 367 7.36 -36.42 11.70
C ARG A 367 8.55 -35.77 12.38
N ARG A 368 8.63 -35.86 13.74
CA ARG A 368 9.80 -35.37 14.48
C ARG A 368 11.09 -36.09 14.09
N ILE A 369 11.02 -37.40 13.90
CA ILE A 369 12.17 -38.16 13.40
C ILE A 369 12.53 -37.67 11.98
N SER A 370 11.55 -37.57 11.10
CA SER A 370 11.76 -37.15 9.72
C SER A 370 12.41 -35.76 9.60
N ILE A 371 11.90 -34.77 10.35
CA ILE A 371 12.44 -33.40 10.25
C ILE A 371 13.85 -33.29 10.82
N ARG A 372 14.16 -34.09 11.90
CA ARG A 372 15.51 -34.18 12.47
C ARG A 372 16.49 -34.84 11.52
N ILE A 373 16.08 -35.92 10.86
CA ILE A 373 16.91 -36.55 9.82
C ILE A 373 17.19 -35.56 8.69
N THR A 374 16.16 -34.83 8.24
CA THR A 374 16.35 -33.79 7.20
C THR A 374 17.33 -32.70 7.66
N SER A 375 17.18 -32.20 8.90
CA SER A 375 18.10 -31.21 9.47
C SER A 375 19.53 -31.73 9.58
N TRP A 376 19.74 -32.99 9.95
CA TRP A 376 21.07 -33.62 10.04
C TRP A 376 21.68 -33.87 8.66
N MET A 377 20.84 -34.17 7.65
CA MET A 377 21.33 -34.35 6.27
C MET A 377 21.92 -33.08 5.69
N ASN A 378 21.50 -31.92 6.15
CA ASN A 378 22.10 -30.63 5.74
C ASN A 378 23.58 -30.49 6.16
N TRP A 379 24.10 -31.35 7.08
CA TRP A 379 25.53 -31.46 7.37
C TRP A 379 26.32 -32.11 6.23
N LEU A 380 25.68 -33.06 5.55
CA LEU A 380 26.36 -33.84 4.51
C LEU A 380 26.25 -33.16 3.14
N TYR A 381 25.10 -32.60 2.85
CA TYR A 381 24.84 -31.90 1.59
C TYR A 381 23.65 -30.94 1.75
N PRO A 382 23.77 -29.69 1.32
CA PRO A 382 22.60 -28.90 1.00
C PRO A 382 21.94 -29.57 -0.21
N MET A 383 20.93 -30.43 0.04
CA MET A 383 20.19 -31.07 -1.03
C MET A 383 19.26 -30.03 -1.66
N PRO A 384 19.42 -29.66 -2.92
CA PRO A 384 18.39 -28.90 -3.64
C PRO A 384 17.17 -29.82 -3.73
N PHE A 385 16.07 -29.40 -3.09
CA PHE A 385 14.78 -30.09 -3.20
C PHE A 385 13.98 -29.55 -4.37
#